data_3e97cf09d43c793abe2195af055135a5
#
_entry.id   3e97cf09d43c793abe2195af055135a5
#
_cell.length_a   1.000
_cell.length_b   1.000
_cell.length_c   1.000
_cell.angle_alpha   90.00
_cell.angle_beta   90.00
_cell.angle_gamma   90.00
#
_symmetry.space_group_name_H-M   'P 1'
#
loop_
_entity.id
_entity.type
_entity.pdbx_description
1 polymer ?
#
loop_
_entity_poly.entity_id
_entity_poly.type
_entity_poly.pdbx_seq_one_letter_code
_entity_poly.pdbx_strand_id
1 'polypeptide(L)'
;MYNIVSIVGARPQFIKAFITIRSINKVKNFKNILLHTGQHFDYSMSDIFFKELKFNKNIIKINCKNKTDRILRLSEMISKLYLRVKKIKPDLILVYGDTDSTLAASIISKRLNIKLMHIEAGLRSNVIDMPEEQNRFITDYLSDFLIAPTKDALKNLKSYRKIKKIYNLGDVMLDSIIFYKKKITTLYIKKFKKKNNLIGKYIFFSIHRD
;
A
#
# COMPACT_ATOMS: atom_id res chain seq x y z
N MET A 1 -15.24 -14.50 12.45
CA MET A 1 -13.95 -13.79 12.31
C MET A 1 -13.94 -13.17 10.94
N TYR A 2 -13.67 -11.87 10.81
CA TYR A 2 -13.68 -11.14 9.55
C TYR A 2 -12.27 -11.18 8.93
N ASN A 3 -12.15 -11.75 7.74
CA ASN A 3 -10.88 -11.95 7.07
C ASN A 3 -10.56 -10.79 6.12
N ILE A 4 -9.48 -10.10 6.38
CA ILE A 4 -9.02 -8.96 5.58
C ILE A 4 -7.73 -9.38 4.87
N VAL A 5 -7.62 -9.07 3.58
CA VAL A 5 -6.37 -9.23 2.81
C VAL A 5 -5.84 -7.86 2.43
N SER A 6 -4.64 -7.52 2.92
CA SER A 6 -3.89 -6.34 2.48
C SER A 6 -2.97 -6.72 1.34
N ILE A 7 -3.03 -6.00 0.20
CA ILE A 7 -2.21 -6.28 -0.97
C ILE A 7 -1.22 -5.14 -1.17
N VAL A 8 0.05 -5.49 -1.28
CA VAL A 8 1.19 -4.56 -1.42
C VAL A 8 2.19 -5.08 -2.45
N GLY A 9 2.93 -4.18 -3.09
CA GLY A 9 3.95 -4.55 -4.06
C GLY A 9 5.17 -3.65 -4.06
N ALA A 10 5.02 -2.40 -3.59
CA ALA A 10 6.06 -1.39 -3.62
C ALA A 10 6.40 -0.87 -2.21
N ARG A 11 7.62 -0.36 -2.05
CA ARG A 11 8.17 0.12 -0.77
C ARG A 11 7.23 1.06 0.01
N PRO A 12 6.64 2.12 -0.56
CA PRO A 12 5.75 2.99 0.21
C PRO A 12 4.54 2.25 0.78
N GLN A 13 4.03 1.26 0.07
CA GLN A 13 2.88 0.47 0.49
C GLN A 13 3.19 -0.38 1.72
N PHE A 14 4.43 -0.88 1.89
CA PHE A 14 4.81 -1.67 3.07
C PHE A 14 4.69 -0.84 4.34
N ILE A 15 5.13 0.44 4.29
CA ILE A 15 5.07 1.36 5.43
C ILE A 15 3.61 1.66 5.79
N LYS A 16 2.77 1.94 4.79
CA LYS A 16 1.33 2.21 4.97
C LYS A 16 0.59 0.99 5.52
N ALA A 17 0.84 -0.18 4.92
CA ALA A 17 0.22 -1.44 5.34
C ALA A 17 0.62 -1.84 6.76
N PHE A 18 1.86 -1.59 7.18
CA PHE A 18 2.30 -1.90 8.53
C PHE A 18 1.44 -1.22 9.59
N ILE A 19 1.23 0.08 9.49
CA ILE A 19 0.42 0.84 10.45
C ILE A 19 -1.04 0.40 10.40
N THR A 20 -1.59 0.22 9.21
CA THR A 20 -2.97 -0.23 9.02
C THR A 20 -3.18 -1.62 9.63
N ILE A 21 -2.32 -2.59 9.31
CA ILE A 21 -2.39 -3.98 9.82
C ILE A 21 -2.22 -4.02 11.33
N ARG A 22 -1.31 -3.21 11.86
CA ARG A 22 -1.13 -3.08 13.31
C ARG A 22 -2.42 -2.60 14.00
N SER A 23 -3.16 -1.70 13.38
CA SER A 23 -4.43 -1.20 13.91
C SER A 23 -5.54 -2.24 13.78
N ILE A 24 -5.63 -2.93 12.65
CA ILE A 24 -6.59 -4.03 12.42
C ILE A 24 -6.39 -5.15 13.44
N ASN A 25 -5.15 -5.55 13.70
CA ASN A 25 -4.84 -6.64 14.62
C ASN A 25 -5.14 -6.34 16.11
N LYS A 26 -5.47 -5.09 16.45
CA LYS A 26 -5.96 -4.72 17.78
C LYS A 26 -7.47 -4.91 17.93
N VAL A 27 -8.18 -5.04 16.81
CA VAL A 27 -9.63 -5.19 16.82
C VAL A 27 -9.96 -6.67 16.94
N LYS A 28 -10.71 -7.01 17.97
CA LYS A 28 -11.19 -8.39 18.22
C LYS A 28 -12.02 -8.86 17.01
N ASN A 29 -11.84 -10.12 16.62
CA ASN A 29 -12.52 -10.76 15.49
C ASN A 29 -12.07 -10.31 14.09
N PHE A 30 -11.06 -9.47 13.94
CA PHE A 30 -10.44 -9.19 12.65
C PHE A 30 -9.12 -9.96 12.49
N LYS A 31 -8.93 -10.52 11.31
CA LYS A 31 -7.68 -11.20 10.92
C LYS A 31 -7.18 -10.58 9.63
N ASN A 32 -5.91 -10.16 9.60
CA ASN A 32 -5.28 -9.66 8.39
C ASN A 32 -4.25 -10.66 7.85
N ILE A 33 -4.27 -10.85 6.52
CA ILE A 33 -3.26 -11.57 5.75
C ILE A 33 -2.64 -10.57 4.78
N LEU A 34 -1.30 -10.50 4.73
CA LEU A 34 -0.57 -9.65 3.82
C LEU A 34 -0.15 -10.44 2.58
N LEU A 35 -0.60 -10.03 1.40
CA LEU A 35 -0.12 -10.54 0.11
C LEU A 35 0.87 -9.54 -0.48
N HIS A 36 2.10 -10.00 -0.71
CA HIS A 36 3.14 -9.23 -1.40
C HIS A 36 3.26 -9.71 -2.86
N THR A 37 2.97 -8.82 -3.82
CA THR A 37 2.93 -9.17 -5.24
C THR A 37 4.30 -9.39 -5.87
N GLY A 38 5.36 -8.84 -5.26
CA GLY A 38 6.71 -8.89 -5.83
C GLY A 38 6.95 -7.83 -6.92
N GLN A 39 6.17 -6.75 -6.98
CA GLN A 39 6.43 -5.63 -7.90
C GLN A 39 7.82 -5.03 -7.65
N HIS A 40 8.17 -4.77 -6.39
CA HIS A 40 9.55 -4.53 -5.96
C HIS A 40 10.11 -5.83 -5.39
N PHE A 41 11.02 -6.45 -6.12
CA PHE A 41 11.55 -7.80 -5.83
C PHE A 41 12.94 -7.79 -5.22
N ASP A 42 13.67 -6.66 -5.27
CA ASP A 42 15.00 -6.57 -4.70
C ASP A 42 14.94 -6.58 -3.16
N TYR A 43 15.93 -7.25 -2.55
CA TYR A 43 16.02 -7.36 -1.09
C TYR A 43 16.00 -5.99 -0.40
N SER A 44 16.77 -5.03 -0.93
CA SER A 44 16.83 -3.66 -0.41
C SER A 44 15.51 -2.89 -0.51
N MET A 45 14.63 -3.28 -1.42
CA MET A 45 13.37 -2.61 -1.69
C MET A 45 12.15 -3.33 -1.06
N SER A 46 12.33 -4.54 -0.53
CA SER A 46 11.22 -5.31 0.03
C SER A 46 11.57 -6.00 1.36
N ASP A 47 12.49 -6.95 1.38
CA ASP A 47 12.70 -7.84 2.54
C ASP A 47 13.25 -7.11 3.76
N ILE A 48 14.07 -6.08 3.57
CA ILE A 48 14.57 -5.23 4.64
C ILE A 48 13.41 -4.57 5.40
N PHE A 49 12.37 -4.11 4.68
CA PHE A 49 11.20 -3.48 5.29
C PHE A 49 10.38 -4.48 6.11
N PHE A 50 10.18 -5.70 5.61
CA PHE A 50 9.47 -6.73 6.37
C PHE A 50 10.20 -7.08 7.66
N LYS A 51 11.54 -7.14 7.63
CA LYS A 51 12.37 -7.39 8.81
C LYS A 51 12.34 -6.23 9.80
N GLU A 52 12.55 -5.01 9.33
CA GLU A 52 12.61 -3.80 10.18
C GLU A 52 11.24 -3.44 10.76
N LEU A 53 10.18 -3.55 9.96
CA LEU A 53 8.81 -3.28 10.39
C LEU A 53 8.24 -4.39 11.28
N LYS A 54 8.94 -5.53 11.40
CA LYS A 54 8.51 -6.70 12.20
C LYS A 54 7.07 -7.13 11.86
N PHE A 55 6.80 -7.30 10.57
CA PHE A 55 5.55 -7.89 10.16
C PHE A 55 5.41 -9.30 10.78
N ASN A 56 4.26 -9.59 11.35
CA ASN A 56 3.95 -10.91 11.87
C ASN A 56 3.95 -11.97 10.74
N LYS A 57 4.04 -13.25 11.10
CA LYS A 57 4.27 -14.42 10.20
C LYS A 57 3.27 -14.64 9.05
N ASN A 58 2.22 -13.82 8.90
CA ASN A 58 1.16 -14.02 7.91
C ASN A 58 1.42 -13.26 6.59
N ILE A 59 2.64 -13.37 6.05
CA ILE A 59 2.98 -12.79 4.74
C ILE A 59 3.00 -13.91 3.71
N ILE A 60 2.25 -13.73 2.63
CA ILE A 60 2.29 -14.60 1.46
C ILE A 60 2.92 -13.82 0.31
N LYS A 61 4.09 -14.27 -0.15
CA LYS A 61 4.78 -13.69 -1.30
C LYS A 61 4.27 -14.32 -2.59
N ILE A 62 3.99 -13.47 -3.57
CA ILE A 62 3.63 -13.84 -4.93
C ILE A 62 4.80 -13.44 -5.83
N ASN A 63 5.62 -14.41 -6.20
CA ASN A 63 6.81 -14.13 -6.99
C ASN A 63 6.43 -14.02 -8.47
N CYS A 64 6.33 -12.81 -9.01
CA CYS A 64 6.21 -12.56 -10.44
C CYS A 64 7.57 -12.78 -11.11
N LYS A 65 7.57 -13.55 -12.21
CA LYS A 65 8.81 -13.90 -12.94
C LYS A 65 9.22 -12.79 -13.91
N ASN A 66 8.24 -12.17 -14.57
CA ASN A 66 8.54 -11.10 -15.50
C ASN A 66 8.91 -9.82 -14.75
N LYS A 67 10.14 -9.34 -14.99
CA LYS A 67 10.70 -8.17 -14.31
C LYS A 67 10.86 -6.97 -15.23
N THR A 68 10.85 -7.16 -16.52
CA THR A 68 11.14 -6.14 -17.54
C THR A 68 9.88 -5.58 -18.18
N ASP A 69 9.00 -6.44 -18.66
CA ASP A 69 7.76 -6.02 -19.32
C ASP A 69 6.66 -5.72 -18.30
N ARG A 70 6.15 -4.50 -18.31
CA ARG A 70 5.14 -4.02 -17.38
C ARG A 70 3.78 -4.71 -17.57
N ILE A 71 3.37 -4.92 -18.82
CA ILE A 71 2.08 -5.53 -19.12
C ILE A 71 2.07 -7.01 -18.78
N LEU A 72 3.13 -7.73 -19.15
CA LEU A 72 3.26 -9.14 -18.79
C LEU A 72 3.35 -9.33 -17.26
N ARG A 73 4.04 -8.43 -16.57
CA ARG A 73 4.10 -8.46 -15.09
C ARG A 73 2.73 -8.21 -14.47
N LEU A 74 1.96 -7.22 -14.96
CA LEU A 74 0.60 -6.95 -14.49
C LEU A 74 -0.32 -8.15 -14.71
N SER A 75 -0.28 -8.75 -15.89
CA SER A 75 -1.04 -9.96 -16.21
C SER A 75 -0.71 -11.12 -15.28
N GLU A 76 0.58 -11.35 -15.02
CA GLU A 76 1.04 -12.37 -14.08
C GLU A 76 0.58 -12.09 -12.64
N MET A 77 0.63 -10.81 -12.21
CA MET A 77 0.11 -10.39 -10.89
C MET A 77 -1.39 -10.68 -10.77
N ILE A 78 -2.19 -10.31 -11.76
CA ILE A 78 -3.64 -10.57 -11.78
C ILE A 78 -3.90 -12.07 -11.64
N SER A 79 -3.25 -12.88 -12.46
CA SER A 79 -3.44 -14.33 -12.48
C SER A 79 -3.09 -14.98 -11.14
N LYS A 80 -1.92 -14.66 -10.59
CA LYS A 80 -1.45 -15.24 -9.33
C LYS A 80 -2.24 -14.73 -8.11
N LEU A 81 -2.59 -13.45 -8.08
CA LEU A 81 -3.45 -12.89 -7.04
C LEU A 81 -4.83 -13.56 -7.07
N TYR A 82 -5.42 -13.72 -8.25
CA TYR A 82 -6.71 -14.39 -8.40
C TYR A 82 -6.72 -15.76 -7.72
N LEU A 83 -5.73 -16.61 -8.02
CA LEU A 83 -5.63 -17.95 -7.43
C LEU A 83 -5.52 -17.92 -5.90
N ARG A 84 -4.73 -16.98 -5.36
CA ARG A 84 -4.54 -16.84 -3.92
C ARG A 84 -5.76 -16.29 -3.21
N VAL A 85 -6.37 -15.24 -3.74
CA VAL A 85 -7.55 -14.59 -3.16
C VAL A 85 -8.76 -15.52 -3.22
N LYS A 86 -8.95 -16.25 -4.33
CA LYS A 86 -9.99 -17.27 -4.46
C LYS A 86 -9.88 -18.38 -3.41
N LYS A 87 -8.64 -18.77 -3.05
CA LYS A 87 -8.40 -19.76 -1.98
C LYS A 87 -8.65 -19.20 -0.57
N ILE A 88 -8.26 -17.94 -0.33
CA ILE A 88 -8.39 -17.28 0.98
C ILE A 88 -9.84 -16.89 1.27
N LYS A 89 -10.62 -16.50 0.24
CA LYS A 89 -12.00 -16.00 0.35
C LYS A 89 -12.15 -14.90 1.40
N PRO A 90 -11.43 -13.76 1.26
CA PRO A 90 -11.52 -12.69 2.23
C PRO A 90 -12.85 -11.94 2.14
N ASP A 91 -13.27 -11.34 3.23
CA ASP A 91 -14.44 -10.46 3.31
C ASP A 91 -14.14 -9.06 2.75
N LEU A 92 -12.86 -8.65 2.82
CA LEU A 92 -12.40 -7.32 2.39
C LEU A 92 -10.98 -7.40 1.85
N ILE A 93 -10.73 -6.71 0.74
CA ILE A 93 -9.39 -6.44 0.23
C ILE A 93 -9.03 -4.98 0.50
N LEU A 94 -7.84 -4.74 1.07
CA LEU A 94 -7.24 -3.42 1.24
C LEU A 94 -6.13 -3.23 0.20
N VAL A 95 -6.16 -2.07 -0.46
CA VAL A 95 -5.11 -1.62 -1.38
C VAL A 95 -4.65 -0.21 -1.01
N TYR A 96 -3.42 0.14 -1.45
CA TYR A 96 -2.75 1.37 -1.02
C TYR A 96 -2.17 2.10 -2.24
N GLY A 97 -2.54 3.38 -2.41
CA GLY A 97 -1.98 4.24 -3.46
C GLY A 97 -2.26 3.74 -4.88
N ASP A 98 -1.26 3.77 -5.76
CA ASP A 98 -1.44 3.83 -7.21
C ASP A 98 -0.57 2.86 -8.04
N THR A 99 -0.04 1.82 -7.41
CA THR A 99 0.85 0.88 -8.10
C THR A 99 0.09 -0.14 -8.95
N ASP A 100 0.82 -0.86 -9.83
CA ASP A 100 0.24 -1.96 -10.61
C ASP A 100 -0.33 -3.07 -9.72
N SER A 101 0.23 -3.25 -8.53
CA SER A 101 -0.30 -4.17 -7.51
C SER A 101 -1.68 -3.75 -7.01
N THR A 102 -1.90 -2.44 -6.86
CA THR A 102 -3.19 -1.85 -6.50
C THR A 102 -4.22 -2.09 -7.61
N LEU A 103 -3.84 -1.82 -8.87
CA LEU A 103 -4.69 -2.08 -10.02
C LEU A 103 -5.06 -3.56 -10.15
N ALA A 104 -4.08 -4.46 -10.11
CA ALA A 104 -4.30 -5.91 -10.18
C ALA A 104 -5.30 -6.37 -9.10
N ALA A 105 -5.11 -5.91 -7.87
CA ALA A 105 -5.97 -6.24 -6.74
C ALA A 105 -7.40 -5.71 -6.92
N SER A 106 -7.56 -4.50 -7.46
CA SER A 106 -8.88 -3.91 -7.68
C SER A 106 -9.69 -4.66 -8.75
N ILE A 107 -9.03 -5.09 -9.82
CA ILE A 107 -9.65 -5.89 -10.88
C ILE A 107 -10.16 -7.24 -10.32
N ILE A 108 -9.29 -7.97 -9.61
CA ILE A 108 -9.68 -9.29 -9.08
C ILE A 108 -10.75 -9.20 -7.99
N SER A 109 -10.71 -8.14 -7.17
CA SER A 109 -11.73 -7.89 -6.15
C SER A 109 -13.14 -7.85 -6.77
N LYS A 110 -13.32 -7.08 -7.84
CA LYS A 110 -14.60 -6.98 -8.52
C LYS A 110 -14.99 -8.27 -9.25
N ARG A 111 -14.05 -8.95 -9.88
CA ARG A 111 -14.31 -10.24 -10.56
C ARG A 111 -14.70 -11.36 -9.60
N LEU A 112 -14.24 -11.30 -8.35
CA LEU A 112 -14.58 -12.25 -7.28
C LEU A 112 -15.73 -11.77 -6.38
N ASN A 113 -16.33 -10.59 -6.67
CA ASN A 113 -17.38 -9.96 -5.87
C ASN A 113 -16.99 -9.79 -4.39
N ILE A 114 -15.73 -9.40 -4.15
CA ILE A 114 -15.18 -9.12 -2.81
C ILE A 114 -15.16 -7.61 -2.60
N LYS A 115 -15.48 -7.13 -1.40
CA LYS A 115 -15.42 -5.71 -1.06
C LYS A 115 -13.98 -5.17 -1.14
N LEU A 116 -13.82 -3.97 -1.70
CA LEU A 116 -12.55 -3.32 -1.90
C LEU A 116 -12.49 -1.99 -1.15
N MET A 117 -11.42 -1.77 -0.39
CA MET A 117 -11.10 -0.50 0.25
C MET A 117 -9.79 0.05 -0.31
N HIS A 118 -9.86 1.27 -0.86
CA HIS A 118 -8.70 2.00 -1.35
C HIS A 118 -8.24 3.02 -0.31
N ILE A 119 -7.06 2.81 0.25
CA ILE A 119 -6.38 3.73 1.15
C ILE A 119 -5.50 4.65 0.32
N GLU A 120 -5.61 5.96 0.55
CA GLU A 120 -5.01 7.04 -0.25
C GLU A 120 -5.75 7.27 -1.59
N ALA A 121 -7.06 7.18 -1.53
CA ALA A 121 -7.95 7.42 -2.67
C ALA A 121 -8.09 8.90 -3.01
N GLY A 122 -8.38 9.21 -4.26
CA GLY A 122 -8.73 10.56 -4.71
C GLY A 122 -7.56 11.50 -4.98
N LEU A 123 -6.31 11.06 -4.83
CA LEU A 123 -5.15 11.85 -5.30
C LEU A 123 -5.15 11.91 -6.83
N ARG A 124 -4.80 13.08 -7.38
CA ARG A 124 -4.72 13.33 -8.83
C ARG A 124 -3.47 14.09 -9.18
N SER A 125 -2.78 13.66 -10.22
CA SER A 125 -1.68 14.40 -10.86
C SER A 125 -2.15 15.22 -12.07
N ASN A 126 -3.33 14.87 -12.60
CA ASN A 126 -3.90 15.39 -13.85
C ASN A 126 -3.05 15.09 -15.10
N VAL A 127 -2.13 14.15 -15.03
CA VAL A 127 -1.32 13.66 -16.14
C VAL A 127 -1.89 12.32 -16.57
N ILE A 128 -2.80 12.31 -17.56
CA ILE A 128 -3.59 11.15 -17.96
C ILE A 128 -2.71 9.99 -18.46
N ASP A 129 -1.62 10.30 -19.15
CA ASP A 129 -0.70 9.29 -19.68
C ASP A 129 0.20 8.66 -18.62
N MET A 130 0.20 9.21 -17.41
CA MET A 130 0.92 8.62 -16.29
C MET A 130 0.23 7.32 -15.84
N PRO A 131 0.91 6.18 -15.86
CA PRO A 131 0.32 4.91 -15.47
C PRO A 131 -0.25 4.89 -14.04
N GLU A 132 0.39 5.60 -13.11
CA GLU A 132 -0.09 5.73 -11.74
C GLU A 132 -1.41 6.51 -11.67
N GLU A 133 -1.59 7.52 -12.52
CA GLU A 133 -2.85 8.25 -12.59
C GLU A 133 -3.99 7.36 -13.09
N GLN A 134 -3.73 6.58 -14.13
CA GLN A 134 -4.68 5.59 -14.64
C GLN A 134 -5.04 4.57 -13.56
N ASN A 135 -4.05 4.08 -12.82
CA ASN A 135 -4.26 3.16 -11.71
C ASN A 135 -5.15 3.77 -10.62
N ARG A 136 -4.96 5.07 -10.27
CA ARG A 136 -5.80 5.79 -9.29
C ARG A 136 -7.25 5.84 -9.74
N PHE A 137 -7.52 6.28 -10.98
CA PHE A 137 -8.87 6.38 -11.51
C PHE A 137 -9.57 5.03 -11.50
N ILE A 138 -8.94 3.99 -12.02
CA ILE A 138 -9.52 2.65 -12.10
C ILE A 138 -9.77 2.09 -10.69
N THR A 139 -8.81 2.23 -9.78
CA THR A 139 -8.95 1.73 -8.41
C THR A 139 -10.05 2.46 -7.66
N ASP A 140 -10.11 3.80 -7.75
CA ASP A 140 -11.18 4.59 -7.15
C ASP A 140 -12.54 4.17 -7.69
N TYR A 141 -12.65 3.97 -9.01
CA TYR A 141 -13.88 3.54 -9.65
C TYR A 141 -14.33 2.15 -9.18
N LEU A 142 -13.41 1.22 -9.00
CA LEU A 142 -13.73 -0.16 -8.61
C LEU A 142 -13.95 -0.33 -7.09
N SER A 143 -13.49 0.60 -6.24
CA SER A 143 -13.56 0.47 -4.79
C SER A 143 -14.96 0.71 -4.22
N ASP A 144 -15.31 -0.01 -3.15
CA ASP A 144 -16.52 0.19 -2.36
C ASP A 144 -16.31 1.24 -1.25
N PHE A 145 -15.10 1.28 -0.70
CA PHE A 145 -14.69 2.22 0.35
C PHE A 145 -13.49 3.03 -0.14
N LEU A 146 -13.58 4.35 -0.03
CA LEU A 146 -12.56 5.29 -0.48
C LEU A 146 -12.08 6.11 0.72
N ILE A 147 -10.81 5.97 1.07
CA ILE A 147 -10.19 6.68 2.18
C ILE A 147 -9.29 7.78 1.64
N ALA A 148 -9.80 9.00 1.65
CA ALA A 148 -9.09 10.19 1.18
C ALA A 148 -8.09 10.68 2.23
N PRO A 149 -6.83 10.97 1.85
CA PRO A 149 -5.82 11.47 2.79
C PRO A 149 -5.96 12.97 3.05
N THR A 150 -6.55 13.72 2.14
CA THR A 150 -6.67 15.18 2.20
C THR A 150 -8.07 15.67 1.82
N LYS A 151 -8.36 16.95 2.11
CA LYS A 151 -9.62 17.59 1.67
C LYS A 151 -9.70 17.69 0.15
N ASP A 152 -8.58 17.88 -0.55
CA ASP A 152 -8.57 17.97 -2.02
C ASP A 152 -8.81 16.60 -2.65
N ALA A 153 -8.20 15.55 -2.14
CA ALA A 153 -8.53 14.18 -2.53
C ALA A 153 -10.03 13.87 -2.33
N LEU A 154 -10.61 14.32 -1.20
CA LEU A 154 -12.05 14.19 -0.95
C LEU A 154 -12.90 14.95 -1.99
N LYS A 155 -12.47 16.13 -2.46
CA LYS A 155 -13.15 16.88 -3.53
C LYS A 155 -13.15 16.11 -4.85
N ASN A 156 -12.02 15.48 -5.20
CA ASN A 156 -11.88 14.70 -6.43
C ASN A 156 -12.80 13.47 -6.45
N LEU A 157 -13.24 13.00 -5.29
CA LEU A 157 -14.14 11.85 -5.14
C LEU A 157 -15.62 12.23 -5.08
N LYS A 158 -15.99 13.51 -5.22
CA LYS A 158 -17.40 13.96 -5.06
C LYS A 158 -18.40 13.22 -5.96
N SER A 159 -18.01 12.92 -7.19
CA SER A 159 -18.87 12.20 -8.16
C SER A 159 -19.24 10.78 -7.71
N TYR A 160 -18.43 10.16 -6.85
CA TYR A 160 -18.69 8.80 -6.34
C TYR A 160 -19.56 8.75 -5.10
N ARG A 161 -19.90 9.89 -4.45
CA ARG A 161 -20.59 9.92 -3.14
C ARG A 161 -21.95 9.21 -3.13
N LYS A 162 -22.66 9.18 -4.23
CA LYS A 162 -23.99 8.54 -4.31
C LYS A 162 -23.92 7.00 -4.27
N ILE A 163 -22.79 6.43 -4.64
CA ILE A 163 -22.65 4.98 -4.86
C ILE A 163 -21.55 4.33 -4.02
N LYS A 164 -20.72 5.13 -3.31
CA LYS A 164 -19.56 4.65 -2.55
C LYS A 164 -19.48 5.28 -1.15
N LYS A 165 -18.85 4.55 -0.23
CA LYS A 165 -18.54 5.06 1.12
C LYS A 165 -17.20 5.77 1.08
N ILE A 166 -17.21 7.09 1.29
CA ILE A 166 -16.03 7.95 1.20
C ILE A 166 -15.76 8.60 2.55
N TYR A 167 -14.51 8.48 3.03
CA TYR A 167 -14.08 9.02 4.31
C TYR A 167 -12.80 9.85 4.13
N ASN A 168 -12.68 10.97 4.83
CA ASN A 168 -11.43 11.69 4.97
C ASN A 168 -10.84 11.37 6.35
N LEU A 169 -9.86 10.45 6.39
CA LEU A 169 -9.27 9.95 7.63
C LEU A 169 -7.80 10.40 7.81
N GLY A 170 -7.30 11.23 6.91
CA GLY A 170 -5.90 11.65 6.92
C GLY A 170 -4.96 10.69 6.22
N ASP A 171 -3.66 11.01 6.29
CA ASP A 171 -2.60 10.28 5.60
C ASP A 171 -1.97 9.23 6.53
N VAL A 172 -2.06 7.97 6.15
CA VAL A 172 -1.47 6.85 6.88
C VAL A 172 0.07 6.89 6.92
N MET A 173 0.72 7.62 6.00
CA MET A 173 2.16 7.89 6.09
C MET A 173 2.50 8.79 7.28
N LEU A 174 1.65 9.78 7.57
CA LEU A 174 1.80 10.61 8.75
C LEU A 174 1.71 9.78 10.03
N ASP A 175 0.75 8.85 10.10
CA ASP A 175 0.63 7.91 11.23
C ASP A 175 1.90 7.07 11.40
N SER A 176 2.52 6.65 10.30
CA SER A 176 3.80 5.93 10.32
C SER A 176 4.93 6.78 10.91
N ILE A 177 5.03 8.04 10.48
CA ILE A 177 6.03 8.99 11.00
C ILE A 177 5.83 9.21 12.50
N ILE A 178 4.60 9.47 12.94
CA ILE A 178 4.26 9.68 14.35
C ILE A 178 4.63 8.44 15.19
N PHE A 179 4.32 7.25 14.67
CA PHE A 179 4.65 5.99 15.35
C PHE A 179 6.15 5.79 15.52
N TYR A 180 6.94 6.02 14.45
CA TYR A 180 8.39 5.82 14.50
C TYR A 180 9.11 6.94 15.24
N LYS A 181 8.64 8.20 15.18
CA LYS A 181 9.20 9.32 15.93
C LYS A 181 9.29 9.01 17.43
N LYS A 182 8.27 8.33 17.98
CA LYS A 182 8.27 7.92 19.41
C LYS A 182 9.35 6.90 19.75
N LYS A 183 9.94 6.21 18.78
CA LYS A 183 11.00 5.21 18.96
C LYS A 183 12.41 5.76 18.75
N ILE A 184 12.53 6.93 18.16
CA ILE A 184 13.82 7.57 17.87
C ILE A 184 14.30 8.28 19.12
N THR A 185 15.31 7.69 19.77
CA THR A 185 15.96 8.28 20.96
C THR A 185 17.20 9.09 20.56
N THR A 186 17.64 10.00 21.42
CA THR A 186 18.89 10.75 21.22
C THR A 186 20.09 9.82 21.04
N LEU A 187 20.12 8.71 21.79
CA LEU A 187 21.17 7.69 21.64
C LEU A 187 21.14 7.01 20.28
N TYR A 188 19.94 6.68 19.78
CA TYR A 188 19.78 6.12 18.43
C TYR A 188 20.31 7.08 17.35
N ILE A 189 19.95 8.38 17.46
CA ILE A 189 20.41 9.42 16.52
C ILE A 189 21.95 9.51 16.54
N LYS A 190 22.58 9.56 17.71
CA LYS A 190 24.04 9.62 17.83
C LYS A 190 24.71 8.40 17.18
N LYS A 191 24.21 7.18 17.45
CA LYS A 191 24.73 5.94 16.84
C LYS A 191 24.56 5.93 15.32
N PHE A 192 23.39 6.35 14.83
CA PHE A 192 23.08 6.42 13.40
C PHE A 192 24.01 7.40 12.67
N LYS A 193 24.19 8.61 13.21
CA LYS A 193 25.09 9.62 12.67
C LYS A 193 26.55 9.11 12.60
N LYS A 194 27.03 8.50 13.68
CA LYS A 194 28.38 7.92 13.73
C LYS A 194 28.56 6.81 12.68
N LYS A 195 27.59 5.90 12.57
CA LYS A 195 27.62 4.79 11.61
C LYS A 195 27.66 5.26 10.14
N ASN A 196 27.01 6.39 9.85
CA ASN A 196 26.89 6.91 8.48
C ASN A 196 27.81 8.11 8.20
N ASN A 197 28.80 8.38 9.06
CA ASN A 197 29.75 9.48 8.94
C ASN A 197 29.09 10.87 8.78
N LEU A 198 27.90 11.07 9.41
CA LEU A 198 27.18 12.32 9.38
C LEU A 198 27.73 13.26 10.46
N ILE A 199 28.80 14.02 10.11
CA ILE A 199 29.49 14.94 11.01
C ILE A 199 29.08 16.37 10.65
N GLY A 200 28.76 17.19 11.67
CA GLY A 200 28.40 18.59 11.50
C GLY A 200 27.01 18.84 10.88
N LYS A 201 26.89 19.93 10.12
CA LYS A 201 25.68 20.30 9.37
C LYS A 201 25.64 19.50 8.07
N TYR A 202 24.47 18.98 7.71
CA TYR A 202 24.26 18.26 6.46
C TYR A 202 22.89 18.61 5.87
N ILE A 203 22.79 18.46 4.54
CA ILE A 203 21.56 18.59 3.80
C ILE A 203 21.14 17.19 3.37
N PHE A 204 19.90 16.81 3.67
CA PHE A 204 19.29 15.60 3.10
C PHE A 204 18.60 15.97 1.80
N PHE A 205 19.00 15.33 0.73
CA PHE A 205 18.44 15.57 -0.60
C PHE A 205 17.88 14.26 -1.18
N SER A 206 16.68 14.33 -1.76
CA SER A 206 16.06 13.20 -2.46
C SER A 206 15.50 13.69 -3.77
N ILE A 207 15.91 13.04 -4.86
CA ILE A 207 15.33 13.25 -6.20
C ILE A 207 14.41 12.07 -6.48
N HIS A 208 13.22 12.38 -6.91
CA HIS A 208 12.24 11.37 -7.27
C HIS A 208 11.67 11.69 -8.65
N ARG A 209 12.24 11.09 -9.66
CA ARG A 209 11.94 11.18 -11.09
C ARG A 209 12.45 12.45 -11.81
N ASP A 210 12.68 12.23 -13.09
CA ASP A 210 12.69 13.23 -14.15
C ASP A 210 11.25 13.59 -14.55
#